data_213aff1a700feb9a7730e40be0a32ad0
#
_entry.id   213aff1a700feb9a7730e40be0a32ad0
#
_cell.length_a   1.000
_cell.length_b   1.000
_cell.length_c   1.000
_cell.angle_alpha   90.00
_cell.angle_beta   90.00
_cell.angle_gamma   90.00
#
_symmetry.space_group_name_H-M   'P 1'
#
loop_
_entity.id
_entity.type
_entity.pdbx_description
1 polymer ?
#
loop_
_entity_poly.entity_id
_entity_poly.type
_entity_poly.pdbx_seq_one_letter_code
_entity_poly.pdbx_strand_id
1 'polypeptide(L)'
;MAVVLLALLAAGGASAYALGTIWLRPGHCTKLHGTKVCARKVKPKTVTVAPSPIGQTFTGNGSKTLNPLTLAHGVTVHWTSQPDAYGDNIFSVSGSSGTNFVSFDNGNSSTSGSSYIPAGTYTFTVSAAGAWSLSF
;
A
#
# COMPACT_ATOMS: atom_id res chain seq x y z
N MET A 1 20.99 7.26 -9.03
CA MET A 1 22.36 7.05 -8.52
C MET A 1 22.33 5.85 -7.59
N ALA A 2 23.13 4.83 -7.85
CA ALA A 2 23.26 3.66 -6.98
C ALA A 2 24.52 3.83 -6.12
N VAL A 3 24.36 3.72 -4.80
CA VAL A 3 25.48 3.73 -3.85
C VAL A 3 25.86 2.26 -3.62
N VAL A 4 27.08 1.90 -3.97
CA VAL A 4 27.63 0.59 -3.64
C VAL A 4 28.55 0.76 -2.44
N LEU A 5 28.13 0.31 -1.27
CA LEU A 5 28.95 0.22 -0.09
C LEU A 5 29.76 -1.08 -0.18
N LEU A 6 31.05 -1.00 -0.49
CA LEU A 6 31.93 -2.16 -0.41
C LEU A 6 32.51 -2.23 1.00
N ALA A 7 31.98 -3.13 1.84
CA ALA A 7 32.64 -3.54 3.07
C ALA A 7 33.65 -4.64 2.71
N LEU A 8 34.94 -4.33 2.65
CA LEU A 8 36.02 -5.32 2.59
C LEU A 8 36.33 -5.78 4.01
N LEU A 9 35.88 -6.97 4.37
CA LEU A 9 36.40 -7.70 5.54
C LEU A 9 37.80 -8.24 5.19
N ALA A 10 38.85 -7.53 5.61
CA ALA A 10 40.23 -8.03 5.55
C ALA A 10 40.52 -8.83 6.83
N ALA A 11 40.65 -10.13 6.68
CA ALA A 11 41.25 -10.98 7.70
C ALA A 11 42.80 -10.75 7.69
N GLY A 12 43.33 -10.22 8.79
CA GLY A 12 44.73 -10.31 9.16
C GLY A 12 45.66 -9.24 8.53
N GLY A 13 46.10 -8.25 9.33
CA GLY A 13 47.19 -7.35 9.04
C GLY A 13 46.83 -5.87 9.16
N ALA A 14 47.39 -5.19 10.16
CA ALA A 14 47.11 -3.78 10.44
C ALA A 14 47.62 -2.88 9.32
N SER A 15 46.74 -2.45 8.45
CA SER A 15 46.90 -1.29 7.60
C SER A 15 45.55 -0.63 7.45
N ALA A 16 45.39 0.55 8.04
CA ALA A 16 44.20 1.36 7.89
C ALA A 16 44.08 1.81 6.44
N TYR A 17 43.22 1.14 5.69
CA TYR A 17 42.85 1.60 4.35
C TYR A 17 41.71 2.62 4.48
N ALA A 18 41.92 3.81 3.93
CA ALA A 18 40.89 4.81 3.80
C ALA A 18 39.74 4.24 2.93
N LEU A 19 38.58 4.08 3.51
CA LEU A 19 37.37 3.69 2.79
C LEU A 19 36.92 4.85 1.89
N GLY A 20 37.30 4.79 0.60
CA GLY A 20 36.84 5.74 -0.40
C GLY A 20 35.48 5.30 -0.96
N THR A 21 34.54 6.21 -1.02
CA THR A 21 33.27 5.97 -1.73
C THR A 21 33.49 6.17 -3.22
N ILE A 22 33.31 5.12 -4.00
CA ILE A 22 33.40 5.17 -5.46
C ILE A 22 32.01 5.26 -6.06
N TRP A 23 31.78 6.34 -6.79
CA TRP A 23 30.53 6.54 -7.52
C TRP A 23 30.65 6.00 -8.93
N LEU A 24 29.95 4.93 -9.25
CA LEU A 24 29.89 4.35 -10.59
C LEU A 24 28.54 4.64 -11.26
N ARG A 25 28.57 5.02 -12.52
CA ARG A 25 27.35 5.07 -13.34
C ARG A 25 26.85 3.64 -13.58
N PRO A 26 25.52 3.40 -13.57
CA PRO A 26 24.97 2.09 -13.83
C PRO A 26 25.50 1.49 -15.14
N GLY A 27 26.07 0.29 -15.08
CA GLY A 27 26.64 -0.42 -16.22
C GLY A 27 28.12 -0.06 -16.52
N HIS A 28 28.75 0.83 -15.76
CA HIS A 28 30.17 1.09 -15.86
C HIS A 28 30.98 0.22 -14.90
N CYS A 29 32.20 -0.12 -15.33
CA CYS A 29 33.13 -0.89 -14.53
C CYS A 29 34.40 -0.08 -14.33
N THR A 30 35.04 -0.22 -13.16
CA THR A 30 36.36 0.30 -12.90
C THR A 30 37.27 -0.80 -12.32
N LYS A 31 38.60 -0.62 -12.39
CA LYS A 31 39.56 -1.51 -11.71
C LYS A 31 39.92 -0.89 -10.37
N LEU A 32 39.74 -1.63 -9.29
CA LEU A 32 40.16 -1.27 -7.96
C LEU A 32 41.14 -2.33 -7.46
N HIS A 33 42.37 -1.94 -7.18
CA HIS A 33 43.43 -2.86 -6.74
C HIS A 33 43.56 -4.12 -7.62
N GLY A 34 43.47 -3.95 -8.96
CA GLY A 34 43.56 -5.07 -9.90
C GLY A 34 42.26 -5.84 -10.13
N THR A 35 41.27 -5.67 -9.28
CA THR A 35 39.96 -6.35 -9.39
C THR A 35 38.97 -5.47 -10.17
N LYS A 36 38.30 -6.05 -11.16
CA LYS A 36 37.25 -5.35 -11.93
C LYS A 36 35.96 -5.30 -11.11
N VAL A 37 35.54 -4.09 -10.77
CA VAL A 37 34.27 -3.83 -10.05
C VAL A 37 33.30 -3.14 -11.01
N CYS A 38 32.12 -3.70 -11.19
CA CYS A 38 31.09 -3.18 -12.10
C CYS A 38 29.82 -2.79 -11.33
N ALA A 39 29.29 -1.61 -11.62
CA ALA A 39 27.95 -1.26 -11.15
C ALA A 39 26.91 -2.04 -11.95
N ARG A 40 26.08 -2.82 -11.25
CA ARG A 40 25.00 -3.60 -11.87
C ARG A 40 23.99 -2.66 -12.53
N LYS A 41 23.63 -2.91 -13.78
CA LYS A 41 22.46 -2.28 -14.40
C LYS A 41 21.21 -2.77 -13.67
N VAL A 42 20.67 -1.93 -12.79
CA VAL A 42 19.36 -2.18 -12.19
C VAL A 42 18.33 -1.64 -13.16
N LYS A 43 17.50 -2.53 -13.73
CA LYS A 43 16.33 -2.07 -14.49
C LYS A 43 15.44 -1.29 -13.51
N PRO A 44 15.01 -0.06 -13.84
CA PRO A 44 14.06 0.64 -13.00
C PRO A 44 12.80 -0.22 -12.87
N LYS A 45 12.50 -0.64 -11.64
CA LYS A 45 11.23 -1.31 -11.35
C LYS A 45 10.17 -0.21 -11.34
N THR A 46 9.29 -0.23 -12.33
CA THR A 46 8.12 0.63 -12.30
C THR A 46 7.27 0.22 -11.11
N VAL A 47 7.25 1.04 -10.09
CA VAL A 47 6.35 0.87 -8.94
C VAL A 47 5.03 1.52 -9.35
N THR A 48 4.04 0.71 -9.66
CA THR A 48 2.67 1.21 -9.83
C THR A 48 2.13 1.50 -8.44
N VAL A 49 2.04 2.77 -8.09
CA VAL A 49 1.39 3.19 -6.85
C VAL A 49 -0.11 3.11 -7.08
N ALA A 50 -0.82 2.39 -6.20
CA ALA A 50 -2.28 2.36 -6.24
C ALA A 50 -2.83 3.79 -6.05
N PRO A 51 -3.92 4.17 -6.76
CA PRO A 51 -4.49 5.51 -6.66
C PRO A 51 -4.95 5.83 -5.24
N SER A 52 -4.84 7.11 -4.86
CA SER A 52 -5.40 7.60 -3.61
C SER A 52 -6.91 7.79 -3.76
N PRO A 53 -7.74 7.29 -2.85
CA PRO A 53 -9.18 7.46 -2.90
C PRO A 53 -9.67 8.80 -2.31
N ILE A 54 -8.79 9.63 -1.76
CA ILE A 54 -9.18 10.87 -1.09
C ILE A 54 -9.98 11.77 -2.03
N GLY A 55 -11.17 12.20 -1.56
CA GLY A 55 -12.13 12.96 -2.34
C GLY A 55 -12.97 12.13 -3.31
N GLN A 56 -12.89 10.81 -3.25
CA GLN A 56 -13.69 9.91 -4.08
C GLN A 56 -14.82 9.27 -3.27
N THR A 57 -15.93 9.03 -3.96
CA THR A 57 -17.06 8.27 -3.42
C THR A 57 -17.24 7.01 -4.25
N PHE A 58 -17.24 5.87 -3.57
CA PHE A 58 -17.55 4.57 -4.15
C PHE A 58 -18.97 4.18 -3.77
N THR A 59 -19.70 3.62 -4.72
CA THR A 59 -21.07 3.16 -4.51
C THR A 59 -21.24 1.74 -5.02
N GLY A 60 -22.24 1.07 -4.48
CA GLY A 60 -22.60 -0.26 -4.91
C GLY A 60 -23.97 -0.69 -4.40
N ASN A 61 -24.39 -1.85 -4.83
CA ASN A 61 -25.55 -2.58 -4.32
C ASN A 61 -25.14 -4.05 -4.16
N GLY A 62 -25.31 -4.60 -2.96
CA GLY A 62 -24.77 -5.90 -2.62
C GLY A 62 -23.25 -5.89 -2.40
N SER A 63 -22.65 -7.06 -2.30
CA SER A 63 -21.22 -7.22 -1.99
C SER A 63 -20.34 -6.86 -3.19
N LYS A 64 -19.20 -6.21 -2.91
CA LYS A 64 -18.25 -5.76 -3.93
C LYS A 64 -16.82 -5.66 -3.38
N THR A 65 -15.86 -6.08 -4.16
CA THR A 65 -14.44 -5.79 -3.89
C THR A 65 -13.99 -4.60 -4.73
N LEU A 66 -13.37 -3.62 -4.08
CA LEU A 66 -12.79 -2.45 -4.76
C LEU A 66 -11.37 -2.78 -5.22
N ASN A 67 -10.92 -2.10 -6.29
CA ASN A 67 -9.52 -2.16 -6.69
C ASN A 67 -8.60 -1.68 -5.55
N PRO A 68 -7.34 -2.13 -5.49
CA PRO A 68 -6.42 -1.65 -4.48
C PRO A 68 -6.33 -0.13 -4.43
N LEU A 69 -6.44 0.43 -3.23
CA LEU A 69 -6.38 1.86 -2.95
C LEU A 69 -5.25 2.14 -1.96
N THR A 70 -4.55 3.26 -2.12
CA THR A 70 -3.48 3.68 -1.20
C THR A 70 -3.89 4.93 -0.45
N LEU A 71 -3.89 4.83 0.89
CA LEU A 71 -4.06 5.92 1.83
C LEU A 71 -2.67 6.39 2.27
N ALA A 72 -2.22 7.56 1.80
CA ALA A 72 -0.95 8.15 2.21
C ALA A 72 -0.96 8.56 3.69
N HIS A 73 -2.14 8.88 4.21
CA HIS A 73 -2.41 9.22 5.61
C HIS A 73 -3.65 8.47 6.08
N GLY A 74 -3.83 8.37 7.39
CA GLY A 74 -5.10 7.90 7.95
C GLY A 74 -6.23 8.85 7.60
N VAL A 75 -7.39 8.31 7.24
CA VAL A 75 -8.58 9.06 6.82
C VAL A 75 -9.81 8.61 7.56
N THR A 76 -10.76 9.51 7.74
CA THR A 76 -12.10 9.16 8.18
C THR A 76 -12.98 8.96 6.96
N VAL A 77 -13.48 7.76 6.79
CA VAL A 77 -14.38 7.38 5.71
C VAL A 77 -15.81 7.49 6.21
N HIS A 78 -16.62 8.24 5.47
CA HIS A 78 -18.07 8.30 5.70
C HIS A 78 -18.75 7.22 4.88
N TRP A 79 -19.69 6.53 5.48
CA TRP A 79 -20.40 5.45 4.83
C TRP A 79 -21.91 5.52 5.05
N THR A 80 -22.65 5.01 4.09
CA THR A 80 -24.09 4.80 4.17
C THR A 80 -24.43 3.38 3.75
N SER A 81 -25.48 2.83 4.32
CA SER A 81 -26.03 1.55 3.92
C SER A 81 -27.56 1.58 3.93
N GLN A 82 -28.16 0.92 2.98
CA GLN A 82 -29.60 0.78 2.81
C GLN A 82 -29.97 -0.70 2.92
N PRO A 83 -31.17 -1.01 3.43
CA PRO A 83 -31.67 -2.37 3.36
C PRO A 83 -31.88 -2.82 1.91
N ASP A 84 -31.89 -4.12 1.70
CA ASP A 84 -32.28 -4.73 0.43
C ASP A 84 -33.81 -4.73 0.25
N ALA A 85 -34.28 -5.39 -0.81
CA ALA A 85 -35.73 -5.49 -1.11
C ALA A 85 -36.48 -6.33 -0.09
N TYR A 86 -35.82 -7.13 0.73
CA TYR A 86 -36.41 -7.95 1.79
C TYR A 86 -36.37 -7.28 3.16
N GLY A 87 -35.72 -6.12 3.22
CA GLY A 87 -35.58 -5.35 4.44
C GLY A 87 -34.28 -5.67 5.23
N ASP A 88 -33.38 -6.47 4.71
CA ASP A 88 -32.13 -6.79 5.40
C ASP A 88 -31.07 -5.71 5.17
N ASN A 89 -30.49 -5.18 6.25
CA ASN A 89 -29.39 -4.22 6.19
C ASN A 89 -28.16 -4.74 6.94
N ILE A 90 -27.50 -5.71 6.34
CA ILE A 90 -26.18 -6.19 6.78
C ILE A 90 -25.14 -5.41 6.00
N PHE A 91 -24.16 -4.83 6.70
CA PHE A 91 -23.10 -4.06 6.07
C PHE A 91 -21.77 -4.25 6.80
N SER A 92 -20.72 -4.58 6.06
CA SER A 92 -19.38 -4.60 6.58
C SER A 92 -18.37 -4.15 5.52
N VAL A 93 -17.28 -3.54 5.99
CA VAL A 93 -16.14 -3.14 5.16
C VAL A 93 -14.88 -3.68 5.80
N SER A 94 -14.17 -4.52 5.08
CA SER A 94 -12.89 -5.09 5.51
C SER A 94 -11.76 -4.74 4.54
N GLY A 95 -10.55 -4.62 5.06
CA GLY A 95 -9.33 -4.50 4.26
C GLY A 95 -8.65 -5.85 4.01
N SER A 96 -7.71 -5.88 3.08
CA SER A 96 -6.95 -7.09 2.70
C SER A 96 -6.15 -7.74 3.85
N SER A 97 -5.94 -7.02 4.95
CA SER A 97 -5.35 -7.56 6.19
C SER A 97 -6.34 -8.30 7.09
N GLY A 98 -7.60 -8.42 6.68
CA GLY A 98 -8.68 -9.00 7.50
C GLY A 98 -9.20 -8.07 8.59
N THR A 99 -8.76 -6.81 8.63
CA THR A 99 -9.26 -5.81 9.58
C THR A 99 -10.64 -5.34 9.12
N ASN A 100 -11.63 -5.48 10.00
CA ASN A 100 -12.95 -4.91 9.79
C ASN A 100 -12.96 -3.44 10.23
N PHE A 101 -13.28 -2.54 9.32
CA PHE A 101 -13.42 -1.11 9.60
C PHE A 101 -14.86 -0.73 9.95
N VAL A 102 -15.83 -1.46 9.39
CA VAL A 102 -17.24 -1.31 9.65
C VAL A 102 -17.85 -2.70 9.74
N SER A 103 -18.71 -2.93 10.70
CA SER A 103 -19.53 -4.14 10.78
C SER A 103 -20.78 -3.86 11.60
N PHE A 104 -21.93 -4.02 11.00
CA PHE A 104 -23.21 -3.97 11.70
C PHE A 104 -24.28 -4.79 10.98
N ASP A 105 -25.29 -5.13 11.75
CA ASP A 105 -26.57 -5.67 11.29
C ASP A 105 -27.64 -4.78 11.93
N ASN A 106 -28.34 -4.02 11.10
CA ASN A 106 -29.30 -3.02 11.57
C ASN A 106 -30.76 -3.32 11.13
N GLY A 107 -31.04 -4.56 10.74
CA GLY A 107 -32.37 -4.96 10.31
C GLY A 107 -32.88 -4.11 9.15
N ASN A 108 -34.05 -3.53 9.30
CA ASN A 108 -34.80 -2.88 8.20
C ASN A 108 -34.50 -1.39 8.02
N SER A 109 -33.50 -0.83 8.70
CA SER A 109 -33.25 0.62 8.69
C SER A 109 -32.01 0.99 7.90
N SER A 110 -32.13 2.02 7.07
CA SER A 110 -30.96 2.71 6.50
C SER A 110 -30.09 3.29 7.61
N THR A 111 -28.80 3.24 7.42
CA THR A 111 -27.87 3.77 8.42
C THR A 111 -26.67 4.43 7.76
N SER A 112 -25.98 5.24 8.53
CA SER A 112 -24.77 5.94 8.12
C SER A 112 -23.84 6.10 9.30
N GLY A 113 -22.58 6.32 9.02
CA GLY A 113 -21.57 6.58 10.03
C GLY A 113 -20.25 6.96 9.45
N SER A 114 -19.25 6.94 10.32
CA SER A 114 -17.86 7.19 9.92
C SER A 114 -16.94 6.22 10.63
N SER A 115 -15.85 5.87 9.95
CA SER A 115 -14.83 4.97 10.48
C SER A 115 -13.45 5.47 10.11
N TYR A 116 -12.51 5.42 11.05
CA TYR A 116 -11.13 5.78 10.79
C TYR A 116 -10.40 4.59 10.18
N ILE A 117 -9.69 4.85 9.07
CA ILE A 117 -8.84 3.88 8.39
C ILE A 117 -7.41 4.40 8.42
N PRO A 118 -6.45 3.65 8.99
CA PRO A 118 -5.04 4.05 9.01
C PRO A 118 -4.44 4.18 7.61
N ALA A 119 -3.27 4.84 7.52
CA ALA A 119 -2.47 4.85 6.30
C ALA A 119 -2.10 3.43 5.88
N GLY A 120 -2.10 3.16 4.59
CA GLY A 120 -1.79 1.84 4.04
C GLY A 120 -2.34 1.62 2.65
N THR A 121 -2.03 0.46 2.08
CA THR A 121 -2.63 0.01 0.82
C THR A 121 -3.59 -1.13 1.11
N TYR A 122 -4.82 -0.98 0.69
CA TYR A 122 -5.91 -1.91 0.98
C TYR A 122 -6.64 -2.32 -0.28
N THR A 123 -7.03 -3.58 -0.35
CA THR A 123 -8.12 -4.05 -1.19
C THR A 123 -9.34 -4.13 -0.29
N PHE A 124 -10.29 -3.21 -0.47
CA PHE A 124 -11.49 -3.19 0.35
C PHE A 124 -12.52 -4.19 -0.17
N THR A 125 -13.05 -4.98 0.73
CA THR A 125 -14.21 -5.84 0.47
C THR A 125 -15.40 -5.28 1.24
N VAL A 126 -16.42 -4.88 0.51
CA VAL A 126 -17.71 -4.49 1.05
C VAL A 126 -18.62 -5.70 0.97
N SER A 127 -19.20 -6.11 2.10
CA SER A 127 -20.26 -7.11 2.17
C SER A 127 -21.53 -6.39 2.60
N ALA A 128 -22.53 -6.35 1.75
CA ALA A 128 -23.74 -5.61 1.98
C ALA A 128 -24.95 -6.36 1.40
N ALA A 129 -26.11 -6.23 2.03
CA ALA A 129 -27.39 -6.72 1.50
C ALA A 129 -27.92 -5.77 0.43
N GLY A 130 -27.97 -4.47 0.71
CA GLY A 130 -28.53 -3.45 -0.16
C GLY A 130 -27.54 -2.44 -0.72
N ALA A 131 -28.03 -1.26 -1.07
CA ALA A 131 -27.22 -0.18 -1.62
C ALA A 131 -26.33 0.48 -0.56
N TRP A 132 -25.15 0.94 -0.95
CA TRP A 132 -24.17 1.55 -0.05
C TRP A 132 -23.32 2.62 -0.73
N SER A 133 -22.71 3.46 0.09
CA SER A 133 -21.66 4.39 -0.33
C SER A 133 -20.50 4.43 0.66
N LEU A 134 -19.29 4.69 0.14
CA LEU A 134 -18.08 4.97 0.91
C LEU A 134 -17.44 6.25 0.35
N SER A 135 -17.28 7.27 1.17
CA SER A 135 -16.66 8.55 0.80
C SER A 135 -15.38 8.75 1.61
N PHE A 136 -14.26 8.86 0.91
CA PHE A 136 -12.90 9.01 1.45
C PHE A 136 -12.47 10.46 1.52
#